data_d96ca9c6718cd03b4e4bf2d108a00ef9
#
_entry.id   d96ca9c6718cd03b4e4bf2d108a00ef9
#
_cell.length_a   1.000
_cell.length_b   1.000
_cell.length_c   1.000
_cell.angle_alpha   90.00
_cell.angle_beta   90.00
_cell.angle_gamma   90.00
#
_symmetry.space_group_name_H-M   'P 1'
#
loop_
_entity.id
_entity.type
_entity.pdbx_description
1 polymer ?
#
loop_
_entity_poly.entity_id
_entity_poly.type
_entity_poly.pdbx_seq_one_letter_code
_entity_poly.pdbx_strand_id
1 'polypeptide(L)'
;SPHLAGLKHIDLWGNLLGDLGLKAISESPYLKQLETLKLWKNEISDDSIELMVVSDNFTHLKILMLNDNLITPAGAAMLASTSLFPQLLTLNLFRNDIGDVGALAFASSKNFSSLELLYLGDNKITDQGAVTLIESQYFPRLKVLDLAMNPLGEATMMAAFKVNNKGK
;
A
#
# COMPACT_ATOMS: atom_id res chain seq x y z
N SER A 1 -12.26 6.85 -22.51
CA SER A 1 -13.01 7.97 -23.11
C SER A 1 -12.32 9.30 -22.79
N PRO A 2 -12.15 10.21 -23.77
CA PRO A 2 -11.54 11.53 -23.52
C PRO A 2 -12.23 12.35 -22.42
N HIS A 3 -13.52 12.11 -22.17
CA HIS A 3 -14.29 12.78 -21.10
C HIS A 3 -13.77 12.46 -19.70
N LEU A 4 -12.95 11.42 -19.53
CA LEU A 4 -12.36 11.04 -18.24
C LEU A 4 -10.98 11.68 -18.00
N ALA A 5 -10.47 12.49 -18.92
CA ALA A 5 -9.10 13.04 -18.81
C ALA A 5 -8.87 13.93 -17.58
N GLY A 6 -9.93 14.53 -17.04
CA GLY A 6 -9.87 15.32 -15.80
C GLY A 6 -10.27 14.57 -14.53
N LEU A 7 -10.49 13.25 -14.59
CA LEU A 7 -10.97 12.47 -13.47
C LEU A 7 -9.87 12.32 -12.41
N LYS A 8 -10.17 12.71 -11.18
CA LYS A 8 -9.24 12.66 -10.04
C LYS A 8 -9.55 11.55 -9.05
N HIS A 9 -10.78 11.11 -8.99
CA HIS A 9 -11.23 10.15 -7.99
C HIS A 9 -11.98 9.00 -8.65
N ILE A 10 -11.54 7.77 -8.41
CA ILE A 10 -12.22 6.53 -8.81
C ILE A 10 -12.49 5.72 -7.54
N ASP A 11 -13.74 5.32 -7.38
CA ASP A 11 -14.19 4.42 -6.32
C ASP A 11 -14.95 3.26 -6.96
N LEU A 12 -14.34 2.07 -6.95
CA LEU A 12 -14.86 0.84 -7.59
C LEU A 12 -14.87 -0.34 -6.60
N TRP A 13 -15.07 -0.08 -5.32
CA TRP A 13 -15.05 -1.14 -4.32
C TRP A 13 -16.11 -2.22 -4.57
N GLY A 14 -15.75 -3.48 -4.31
CA GLY A 14 -16.68 -4.60 -4.30
C GLY A 14 -17.26 -4.97 -5.67
N ASN A 15 -16.51 -4.75 -6.77
CA ASN A 15 -17.02 -4.97 -8.14
C ASN A 15 -16.43 -6.19 -8.85
N LEU A 16 -15.66 -7.03 -8.19
CA LEU A 16 -14.97 -8.17 -8.82
C LEU A 16 -14.19 -7.74 -10.07
N LEU A 17 -13.52 -6.60 -9.98
CA LEU A 17 -12.81 -5.97 -11.09
C LEU A 17 -11.70 -6.87 -11.65
N GLY A 18 -11.03 -7.60 -10.75
CA GLY A 18 -9.93 -8.49 -11.04
C GLY A 18 -8.74 -7.78 -11.71
N ASP A 19 -7.80 -8.58 -12.17
CA ASP A 19 -6.58 -8.06 -12.80
C ASP A 19 -6.87 -7.37 -14.14
N LEU A 20 -7.87 -7.82 -14.90
CA LEU A 20 -8.25 -7.18 -16.17
C LEU A 20 -8.76 -5.77 -15.98
N GLY A 21 -9.49 -5.52 -14.89
CA GLY A 21 -9.99 -4.18 -14.61
C GLY A 21 -8.89 -3.22 -14.18
N LEU A 22 -7.98 -3.64 -13.29
CA LEU A 22 -6.85 -2.80 -12.91
C LEU A 22 -5.91 -2.57 -14.10
N LYS A 23 -5.69 -3.57 -14.95
CA LYS A 23 -4.98 -3.42 -16.22
C LYS A 23 -5.58 -2.31 -17.08
N ALA A 24 -6.90 -2.32 -17.28
CA ALA A 24 -7.59 -1.30 -18.09
C ALA A 24 -7.42 0.11 -17.51
N ILE A 25 -7.35 0.27 -16.18
CA ILE A 25 -7.08 1.55 -15.52
C ILE A 25 -5.61 1.95 -15.74
N SER A 26 -4.67 1.02 -15.56
CA SER A 26 -3.23 1.25 -15.69
C SER A 26 -2.82 1.64 -17.12
N GLU A 27 -3.45 1.06 -18.13
CA GLU A 27 -3.16 1.30 -19.54
C GLU A 27 -4.01 2.43 -20.15
N SER A 28 -4.92 3.03 -19.41
CA SER A 28 -5.81 4.07 -19.93
C SER A 28 -5.04 5.33 -20.31
N PRO A 29 -5.15 5.83 -21.55
CA PRO A 29 -4.49 7.07 -21.95
C PRO A 29 -5.15 8.33 -21.34
N TYR A 30 -6.28 8.17 -20.64
CA TYR A 30 -7.09 9.29 -20.15
C TYR A 30 -7.03 9.48 -18.64
N LEU A 31 -6.53 8.51 -17.86
CA LEU A 31 -6.59 8.55 -16.39
C LEU A 31 -5.29 9.08 -15.77
N LYS A 32 -4.72 10.13 -16.34
CA LYS A 32 -3.42 10.71 -15.92
C LYS A 32 -3.49 11.62 -14.70
N GLN A 33 -4.70 11.96 -14.21
CA GLN A 33 -4.89 12.94 -13.14
C GLN A 33 -5.44 12.33 -11.85
N LEU A 34 -5.32 10.98 -11.70
CA LEU A 34 -5.88 10.29 -10.53
C LEU A 34 -5.15 10.68 -9.25
N GLU A 35 -5.89 11.21 -8.29
CA GLU A 35 -5.45 11.52 -6.93
C GLU A 35 -5.96 10.47 -5.91
N THR A 36 -7.10 9.85 -6.19
CA THR A 36 -7.69 8.80 -5.33
C THR A 36 -8.12 7.61 -6.16
N LEU A 37 -7.65 6.43 -5.77
CA LEU A 37 -8.05 5.17 -6.37
C LEU A 37 -8.45 4.20 -5.28
N LYS A 38 -9.74 3.81 -5.24
CA LYS A 38 -10.29 2.87 -4.28
C LYS A 38 -10.74 1.60 -5.00
N LEU A 39 -10.03 0.52 -4.73
CA LEU A 39 -10.19 -0.78 -5.38
C LEU A 39 -10.34 -1.93 -4.37
N TRP A 40 -10.80 -1.63 -3.15
CA TRP A 40 -10.93 -2.66 -2.14
C TRP A 40 -12.01 -3.69 -2.51
N LYS A 41 -11.75 -4.95 -2.13
CA LYS A 41 -12.63 -6.10 -2.40
C LYS A 41 -12.90 -6.30 -3.91
N ASN A 42 -11.82 -6.51 -4.70
CA ASN A 42 -11.89 -6.62 -6.15
C ASN A 42 -11.10 -7.80 -6.74
N GLU A 43 -10.61 -8.73 -5.91
CA GLU A 43 -9.83 -9.90 -6.39
C GLU A 43 -8.56 -9.52 -7.17
N ILE A 44 -7.94 -8.38 -6.82
CA ILE A 44 -6.69 -7.90 -7.43
C ILE A 44 -5.53 -8.75 -6.91
N SER A 45 -4.77 -9.33 -7.83
CA SER A 45 -3.58 -10.14 -7.53
C SER A 45 -2.26 -9.39 -7.85
N ASP A 46 -1.14 -10.07 -7.66
CA ASP A 46 0.19 -9.54 -7.97
C ASP A 46 0.37 -9.22 -9.45
N ASP A 47 -0.31 -9.94 -10.36
CA ASP A 47 -0.22 -9.74 -11.81
C ASP A 47 -0.65 -8.31 -12.22
N SER A 48 -1.69 -7.79 -11.57
CA SER A 48 -2.11 -6.42 -11.86
C SER A 48 -1.29 -5.38 -11.08
N ILE A 49 -0.71 -5.74 -9.94
CA ILE A 49 0.25 -4.85 -9.27
C ILE A 49 1.49 -4.63 -10.14
N GLU A 50 2.00 -5.65 -10.83
CA GLU A 50 3.11 -5.51 -11.77
C GLU A 50 2.84 -4.43 -12.83
N LEU A 51 1.64 -4.40 -13.39
CA LEU A 51 1.23 -3.37 -14.36
C LEU A 51 1.04 -2.00 -13.71
N MET A 52 0.52 -1.96 -12.50
CA MET A 52 0.28 -0.72 -11.76
C MET A 52 1.59 0.01 -11.45
N VAL A 53 2.62 -0.71 -11.01
CA VAL A 53 3.87 -0.11 -10.55
C VAL A 53 4.77 0.44 -11.66
N VAL A 54 4.38 0.26 -12.92
CA VAL A 54 5.06 0.82 -14.10
C VAL A 54 4.21 1.86 -14.84
N SER A 55 3.00 2.11 -14.39
CA SER A 55 2.06 3.01 -15.07
C SER A 55 2.17 4.47 -14.60
N ASP A 56 2.37 5.38 -15.54
CA ASP A 56 2.38 6.83 -15.27
C ASP A 56 1.02 7.39 -14.84
N ASN A 57 -0.06 6.62 -14.95
CA ASN A 57 -1.40 7.04 -14.54
C ASN A 57 -1.50 7.33 -13.04
N PHE A 58 -0.56 6.84 -12.24
CA PHE A 58 -0.64 6.88 -10.79
C PHE A 58 0.35 7.84 -10.12
N THR A 59 1.09 8.63 -10.91
CA THR A 59 2.09 9.58 -10.39
C THR A 59 1.51 10.70 -9.53
N HIS A 60 0.21 10.96 -9.64
CA HIS A 60 -0.51 11.97 -8.83
C HIS A 60 -1.29 11.36 -7.66
N LEU A 61 -1.22 10.03 -7.45
CA LEU A 61 -1.97 9.37 -6.38
C LEU A 61 -1.54 9.88 -5.00
N LYS A 62 -2.56 10.21 -4.21
CA LYS A 62 -2.48 10.56 -2.79
C LYS A 62 -3.13 9.49 -1.91
N ILE A 63 -4.16 8.82 -2.42
CA ILE A 63 -4.89 7.79 -1.69
C ILE A 63 -5.02 6.55 -2.57
N LEU A 64 -4.49 5.43 -2.08
CA LEU A 64 -4.60 4.12 -2.71
C LEU A 64 -5.19 3.11 -1.70
N MET A 65 -6.38 2.58 -2.02
CA MET A 65 -7.08 1.59 -1.22
C MET A 65 -7.13 0.26 -1.97
N LEU A 66 -6.34 -0.69 -1.52
CA LEU A 66 -6.21 -2.05 -2.06
C LEU A 66 -6.58 -3.13 -1.02
N ASN A 67 -7.28 -2.75 0.04
CA ASN A 67 -7.66 -3.69 1.09
C ASN A 67 -8.64 -4.77 0.58
N ASP A 68 -8.69 -5.91 1.26
CA ASP A 68 -9.52 -7.06 0.87
C ASP A 68 -9.26 -7.53 -0.58
N ASN A 69 -8.00 -7.75 -0.93
CA ASN A 69 -7.57 -8.25 -2.24
C ASN A 69 -6.67 -9.50 -2.07
N LEU A 70 -5.98 -9.92 -3.12
CA LEU A 70 -5.17 -11.14 -3.17
C LEU A 70 -3.67 -10.85 -3.28
N ILE A 71 -3.22 -9.70 -2.76
CA ILE A 71 -1.83 -9.27 -2.86
C ILE A 71 -0.97 -10.09 -1.90
N THR A 72 0.07 -10.71 -2.45
CA THR A 72 1.02 -11.55 -1.72
C THR A 72 2.30 -10.77 -1.35
N PRO A 73 3.30 -11.41 -0.67
CA PRO A 73 4.59 -10.77 -0.43
C PRO A 73 5.28 -10.25 -1.69
N ALA A 74 5.06 -10.91 -2.84
CA ALA A 74 5.65 -10.48 -4.11
C ALA A 74 5.03 -9.16 -4.61
N GLY A 75 3.70 -9.05 -4.63
CA GLY A 75 3.01 -7.81 -4.97
C GLY A 75 3.36 -6.65 -4.02
N ALA A 76 3.47 -6.95 -2.71
CA ALA A 76 3.92 -5.98 -1.73
C ALA A 76 5.34 -5.47 -2.01
N ALA A 77 6.27 -6.35 -2.40
CA ALA A 77 7.62 -5.98 -2.78
C ALA A 77 7.66 -5.13 -4.05
N MET A 78 6.82 -5.43 -5.05
CA MET A 78 6.67 -4.59 -6.25
C MET A 78 6.18 -3.18 -5.88
N LEU A 79 5.12 -3.06 -5.07
CA LEU A 79 4.64 -1.77 -4.56
C LEU A 79 5.74 -1.01 -3.80
N ALA A 80 6.49 -1.70 -2.96
CA ALA A 80 7.56 -1.09 -2.17
C ALA A 80 8.73 -0.60 -3.03
N SER A 81 8.97 -1.20 -4.20
CA SER A 81 10.09 -0.88 -5.08
C SER A 81 9.83 0.27 -6.05
N THR A 82 8.57 0.59 -6.36
CA THR A 82 8.25 1.62 -7.36
C THR A 82 8.45 3.03 -6.82
N SER A 83 8.97 3.92 -7.66
CA SER A 83 9.07 5.36 -7.40
C SER A 83 7.90 6.17 -7.98
N LEU A 84 6.90 5.51 -8.56
CA LEU A 84 5.80 6.18 -9.26
C LEU A 84 4.68 6.70 -8.34
N PHE A 85 4.82 6.55 -7.03
CA PHE A 85 3.86 7.10 -6.06
C PHE A 85 4.46 8.20 -5.17
N PRO A 86 5.10 9.24 -5.73
CA PRO A 86 5.87 10.22 -4.94
C PRO A 86 5.01 11.08 -4.01
N GLN A 87 3.70 11.16 -4.27
CA GLN A 87 2.75 11.96 -3.51
C GLN A 87 1.82 11.14 -2.61
N LEU A 88 2.05 9.82 -2.51
CA LEU A 88 1.14 8.94 -1.78
C LEU A 88 1.16 9.26 -0.28
N LEU A 89 -0.02 9.60 0.26
CA LEU A 89 -0.24 9.93 1.66
C LEU A 89 -0.87 8.77 2.42
N THR A 90 -1.73 8.01 1.74
CA THR A 90 -2.47 6.88 2.33
C THR A 90 -2.34 5.65 1.46
N LEU A 91 -1.84 4.57 2.05
CA LEU A 91 -1.83 3.24 1.47
C LEU A 91 -2.58 2.28 2.39
N ASN A 92 -3.64 1.69 1.89
CA ASN A 92 -4.40 0.68 2.61
C ASN A 92 -4.28 -0.68 1.92
N LEU A 93 -3.65 -1.62 2.61
CA LEU A 93 -3.46 -3.01 2.21
C LEU A 93 -4.07 -3.98 3.25
N PHE A 94 -4.99 -3.49 4.10
CA PHE A 94 -5.67 -4.32 5.10
C PHE A 94 -6.26 -5.57 4.45
N ARG A 95 -6.15 -6.71 5.12
CA ARG A 95 -6.67 -8.01 4.65
C ARG A 95 -6.19 -8.36 3.23
N ASN A 96 -4.90 -8.65 3.14
CA ASN A 96 -4.21 -9.26 2.02
C ASN A 96 -3.32 -10.42 2.56
N ASP A 97 -2.30 -10.83 1.84
CA ASP A 97 -1.35 -11.87 2.27
C ASP A 97 0.10 -11.38 2.25
N ILE A 98 0.35 -10.21 2.83
CA ILE A 98 1.64 -9.48 2.73
C ILE A 98 2.79 -10.21 3.44
N GLY A 99 2.55 -10.78 4.62
CA GLY A 99 3.54 -11.47 5.43
C GLY A 99 4.74 -10.63 5.87
N ASP A 100 5.69 -11.27 6.54
CA ASP A 100 6.92 -10.59 7.01
C ASP A 100 7.81 -10.11 5.86
N VAL A 101 7.84 -10.85 4.75
CA VAL A 101 8.65 -10.49 3.58
C VAL A 101 8.15 -9.19 2.95
N GLY A 102 6.83 -9.03 2.79
CA GLY A 102 6.26 -7.79 2.29
C GLY A 102 6.42 -6.63 3.29
N ALA A 103 6.26 -6.90 4.59
CA ALA A 103 6.51 -5.93 5.64
C ALA A 103 7.97 -5.42 5.61
N LEU A 104 8.96 -6.32 5.45
CA LEU A 104 10.36 -5.95 5.29
C LEU A 104 10.61 -5.12 4.04
N ALA A 105 9.95 -5.44 2.92
CA ALA A 105 10.08 -4.66 1.69
C ALA A 105 9.62 -3.22 1.89
N PHE A 106 8.47 -3.00 2.53
CA PHE A 106 8.01 -1.64 2.89
C PHE A 106 8.95 -0.97 3.88
N ALA A 107 9.37 -1.65 4.94
CA ALA A 107 10.26 -1.10 5.96
C ALA A 107 11.61 -0.63 5.41
N SER A 108 12.05 -1.19 4.29
CA SER A 108 13.31 -0.87 3.61
C SER A 108 13.15 0.12 2.45
N SER A 109 11.92 0.47 2.08
CA SER A 109 11.64 1.31 0.92
C SER A 109 11.87 2.80 1.19
N LYS A 110 12.61 3.45 0.29
CA LYS A 110 12.84 4.91 0.29
C LYS A 110 11.76 5.68 -0.48
N ASN A 111 10.81 4.98 -1.10
CA ASN A 111 9.88 5.56 -2.07
C ASN A 111 8.63 6.16 -1.41
N PHE A 112 8.42 5.91 -0.12
CA PHE A 112 7.22 6.35 0.62
C PHE A 112 7.50 7.49 1.62
N SER A 113 8.40 8.40 1.28
CA SER A 113 8.76 9.52 2.17
C SER A 113 7.61 10.49 2.46
N SER A 114 6.56 10.49 1.64
CA SER A 114 5.35 11.30 1.83
C SER A 114 4.26 10.59 2.63
N LEU A 115 4.39 9.26 2.85
CA LEU A 115 3.32 8.46 3.43
C LEU A 115 3.02 8.87 4.88
N GLU A 116 1.74 9.10 5.15
CA GLU A 116 1.22 9.46 6.47
C GLU A 116 0.44 8.33 7.13
N LEU A 117 -0.28 7.54 6.33
CA LEU A 117 -1.14 6.46 6.82
C LEU A 117 -0.84 5.17 6.07
N LEU A 118 -0.39 4.14 6.81
CA LEU A 118 -0.12 2.80 6.29
C LEU A 118 -0.95 1.77 7.06
N TYR A 119 -1.86 1.09 6.37
CA TYR A 119 -2.72 0.07 6.93
C TYR A 119 -2.30 -1.31 6.42
N LEU A 120 -1.78 -2.14 7.31
CA LEU A 120 -1.30 -3.50 7.07
C LEU A 120 -1.98 -4.52 8.01
N GLY A 121 -3.12 -4.18 8.59
CA GLY A 121 -3.87 -5.10 9.42
C GLY A 121 -4.33 -6.35 8.67
N ASP A 122 -4.46 -7.49 9.38
CA ASP A 122 -4.90 -8.79 8.83
C ASP A 122 -4.09 -9.24 7.60
N ASN A 123 -2.74 -9.35 7.77
CA ASN A 123 -1.80 -9.65 6.69
C ASN A 123 -0.79 -10.76 7.02
N LYS A 124 -1.03 -11.56 8.05
CA LYS A 124 -0.11 -12.62 8.51
C LYS A 124 1.30 -12.12 8.87
N ILE A 125 1.42 -10.85 9.25
CA ILE A 125 2.67 -10.24 9.71
C ILE A 125 2.91 -10.71 11.15
N THR A 126 4.10 -11.27 11.42
CA THR A 126 4.52 -11.64 12.79
C THR A 126 5.32 -10.52 13.44
N ASP A 127 5.79 -10.76 14.67
CA ASP A 127 6.70 -9.84 15.36
C ASP A 127 7.91 -9.47 14.49
N GLN A 128 8.41 -10.38 13.66
CA GLN A 128 9.57 -10.13 12.81
C GLN A 128 9.31 -9.01 11.81
N GLY A 129 8.20 -9.05 11.08
CA GLY A 129 7.82 -8.00 10.12
C GLY A 129 7.40 -6.72 10.82
N ALA A 130 6.63 -6.83 11.91
CA ALA A 130 6.11 -5.68 12.65
C ALA A 130 7.24 -4.83 13.27
N VAL A 131 8.22 -5.45 13.90
CA VAL A 131 9.38 -4.75 14.50
C VAL A 131 10.16 -3.99 13.42
N THR A 132 10.39 -4.60 12.25
CA THR A 132 11.12 -3.92 11.16
C THR A 132 10.36 -2.69 10.65
N LEU A 133 9.04 -2.73 10.56
CA LEU A 133 8.21 -1.58 10.19
C LEU A 133 8.27 -0.47 11.25
N ILE A 134 8.12 -0.82 12.52
CA ILE A 134 8.13 0.13 13.65
C ILE A 134 9.48 0.84 13.76
N GLU A 135 10.58 0.14 13.53
CA GLU A 135 11.95 0.67 13.62
C GLU A 135 12.44 1.31 12.31
N SER A 136 11.65 1.27 11.24
CA SER A 136 12.04 1.83 9.95
C SER A 136 12.27 3.33 10.01
N GLN A 137 13.35 3.79 9.37
CA GLN A 137 13.71 5.20 9.22
C GLN A 137 13.19 5.83 7.93
N TYR A 138 12.53 5.03 7.07
CA TYR A 138 12.11 5.47 5.73
C TYR A 138 10.70 6.04 5.66
N PHE A 139 10.02 6.15 6.79
CA PHE A 139 8.69 6.76 6.90
C PHE A 139 8.71 8.04 7.74
N PRO A 140 9.38 9.10 7.31
CA PRO A 140 9.59 10.31 8.14
C PRO A 140 8.30 11.07 8.46
N ARG A 141 7.22 10.83 7.75
CA ARG A 141 5.92 11.49 7.92
C ARG A 141 4.81 10.59 8.43
N LEU A 142 5.13 9.32 8.72
CA LEU A 142 4.11 8.35 9.13
C LEU A 142 3.48 8.74 10.47
N LYS A 143 2.17 8.87 10.48
CA LYS A 143 1.34 9.20 11.64
C LYS A 143 0.58 8.00 12.16
N VAL A 144 0.20 7.09 11.25
CA VAL A 144 -0.51 5.85 11.57
C VAL A 144 0.15 4.67 10.88
N LEU A 145 0.56 3.69 11.67
CA LEU A 145 0.91 2.35 11.23
C LEU A 145 -0.11 1.41 11.87
N ASP A 146 -1.05 0.91 11.09
CA ASP A 146 -2.06 -0.05 11.54
C ASP A 146 -1.59 -1.48 11.25
N LEU A 147 -1.37 -2.25 12.29
CA LEU A 147 -0.97 -3.66 12.26
C LEU A 147 -2.02 -4.56 12.96
N ALA A 148 -3.25 -4.07 13.16
CA ALA A 148 -4.29 -4.82 13.84
C ALA A 148 -4.55 -6.19 13.18
N MET A 149 -5.02 -7.17 13.97
CA MET A 149 -5.39 -8.52 13.50
C MET A 149 -4.22 -9.33 12.89
N ASN A 150 -2.98 -8.92 13.08
CA ASN A 150 -1.81 -9.73 12.77
C ASN A 150 -1.38 -10.58 14.00
N PRO A 151 -0.69 -11.71 13.84
CA PRO A 151 -0.24 -12.55 14.95
C PRO A 151 0.96 -11.92 15.69
N LEU A 152 0.73 -10.80 16.38
CA LEU A 152 1.74 -10.02 17.07
C LEU A 152 1.85 -10.42 18.54
N GLY A 153 3.07 -10.38 19.05
CA GLY A 153 3.40 -10.72 20.42
C GLY A 153 4.18 -9.64 21.16
N GLU A 154 4.94 -10.07 22.15
CA GLU A 154 5.65 -9.19 23.08
C GLU A 154 6.73 -8.35 22.38
N ALA A 155 7.43 -8.90 21.39
CA ALA A 155 8.51 -8.19 20.70
C ALA A 155 8.00 -6.93 19.98
N THR A 156 6.83 -7.01 19.34
CA THR A 156 6.17 -5.84 18.72
C THR A 156 5.80 -4.79 19.76
N MET A 157 5.23 -5.20 20.89
CA MET A 157 4.85 -4.28 21.98
C MET A 157 6.07 -3.55 22.54
N MET A 158 7.18 -4.28 22.74
CA MET A 158 8.45 -3.70 23.22
C MET A 158 9.06 -2.73 22.21
N ALA A 159 9.00 -3.02 20.90
CA ALA A 159 9.48 -2.11 19.85
C ALA A 159 8.66 -0.81 19.83
N ALA A 160 7.35 -0.91 19.86
CA ALA A 160 6.46 0.26 19.90
C ALA A 160 6.69 1.13 21.13
N PHE A 161 6.90 0.52 22.30
CA PHE A 161 7.21 1.23 23.54
C PHE A 161 8.55 1.99 23.46
N LYS A 162 9.59 1.37 22.90
CA LYS A 162 10.92 2.00 22.71
C LYS A 162 10.85 3.23 21.80
N VAL A 163 10.13 3.15 20.68
CA VAL A 163 10.01 4.27 19.74
C VAL A 163 9.28 5.44 20.39
N ASN A 164 8.16 5.18 21.10
CA ASN A 164 7.41 6.23 21.80
C ASN A 164 8.20 6.95 22.91
N ASN A 165 9.23 6.31 23.48
CA ASN A 165 10.05 6.91 24.53
C ASN A 165 11.35 7.55 24.03
N LYS A 166 11.76 7.36 22.78
CA LYS A 166 12.92 8.04 22.18
C LYS A 166 12.65 9.53 21.87
N GLY A 167 11.40 9.97 21.90
CA GLY A 167 10.99 11.35 21.65
C GLY A 167 10.80 12.22 22.91
N LYS A 168 11.13 11.66 24.08
CA LYS A 168 11.17 12.36 25.37
C LYS A 168 12.61 12.47 25.87
#